data_2cf1efa81b579fd2a44d285eade90417
#
_entry.id   2cf1efa81b579fd2a44d285eade90417
#
_cell.length_a   1.000
_cell.length_b   1.000
_cell.length_c   1.000
_cell.angle_alpha   90.00
_cell.angle_beta   90.00
_cell.angle_gamma   90.00
#
_symmetry.space_group_name_H-M   'P 1'
#
loop_
_entity.id
_entity.type
_entity.pdbx_description
1 polymer ?
#
loop_
_entity_poly.entity_id
_entity_poly.type
_entity_poly.pdbx_seq_one_letter_code
_entity_poly.pdbx_strand_id
1 'polypeptide(L)'
;MISSMLQYIQKSPDCFHAVENLRQRLLSEGYTQLTAGEWTLTPGGKYFVTKNGSSLMAFRVPQDRPTGFVLTASHSDSPCFRLRDHAELAGEFVRLSAERYGGMINDCWLDRPLSVAGRVLVRRENGLDMRLVDMKKDMALIPRVAIHLNRDGNNGTKYNPAQDLVALYAGGEQKGSFDREIAAAAGCQPEDIVARDLFLYNNQPGTVWGPAGEFLSAPRLDDLACGFACTQGFLTAHETTAIPVLCVFDNEEIGSETKQGAASAFLPETLTAITFALGLTSGDYRRLVANSFLLSCDNGHARHPNHPELADANEAPVLNGGVVVKHSPRYATDAVSAAAFQEICRRAQVPTQHYANRPDQAGGATLGNIANTKLPVNTVDIGMAQLAMHSCFETMGSRDVAHFVRAVTACYEAALTFTDTQVTLG
;
A
#
# COMPACT_ATOMS: atom_id res chain seq x y z
N MET A 1 -19.18 1.15 -1.38
CA MET A 1 -17.75 1.54 -1.30
C MET A 1 -17.02 0.74 -0.22
N ILE A 2 -17.35 0.84 1.07
CA ILE A 2 -16.66 0.11 2.16
C ILE A 2 -16.63 -1.40 1.92
N SER A 3 -17.77 -2.01 1.59
CA SER A 3 -17.83 -3.45 1.27
C SER A 3 -16.87 -3.86 0.14
N SER A 4 -16.76 -3.03 -0.92
CA SER A 4 -15.82 -3.28 -2.03
C SER A 4 -14.36 -3.15 -1.59
N MET A 5 -14.04 -2.18 -0.70
CA MET A 5 -12.71 -2.03 -0.12
C MET A 5 -12.34 -3.23 0.76
N LEU A 6 -13.24 -3.65 1.65
CA LEU A 6 -13.00 -4.82 2.49
C LEU A 6 -12.85 -6.11 1.67
N GLN A 7 -13.59 -6.24 0.56
CA GLN A 7 -13.40 -7.36 -0.39
C GLN A 7 -12.04 -7.29 -1.10
N TYR A 8 -11.58 -6.10 -1.50
CA TYR A 8 -10.25 -5.92 -2.08
C TYR A 8 -9.17 -6.31 -1.08
N ILE A 9 -9.23 -5.82 0.16
CA ILE A 9 -8.30 -6.16 1.25
C ILE A 9 -8.30 -7.68 1.52
N GLN A 10 -9.48 -8.31 1.60
CA GLN A 10 -9.60 -9.75 1.83
C GLN A 10 -8.97 -10.58 0.71
N LYS A 11 -9.04 -10.12 -0.54
CA LYS A 11 -8.42 -10.77 -1.70
C LYS A 11 -6.95 -10.42 -1.90
N SER A 12 -6.41 -9.54 -1.09
CA SER A 12 -5.05 -9.01 -1.18
C SER A 12 -4.23 -9.37 0.07
N PRO A 13 -3.95 -10.66 0.31
CA PRO A 13 -3.21 -11.11 1.48
C PRO A 13 -1.75 -10.63 1.52
N ASP A 14 -1.18 -10.28 0.37
CA ASP A 14 0.19 -9.79 0.16
C ASP A 14 0.25 -8.82 -1.04
N CYS A 15 1.42 -8.21 -1.25
CA CYS A 15 1.65 -7.22 -2.31
C CYS A 15 1.41 -7.77 -3.73
N PHE A 16 1.68 -9.05 -3.98
CA PHE A 16 1.49 -9.65 -5.30
C PHE A 16 0.00 -9.81 -5.63
N HIS A 17 -0.79 -10.30 -4.67
CA HIS A 17 -2.24 -10.40 -4.83
C HIS A 17 -2.91 -9.02 -4.89
N ALA A 18 -2.41 -8.03 -4.12
CA ALA A 18 -2.91 -6.66 -4.17
C ALA A 18 -2.77 -6.08 -5.58
N VAL A 19 -1.59 -6.20 -6.19
CA VAL A 19 -1.33 -5.71 -7.55
C VAL A 19 -2.08 -6.53 -8.60
N GLU A 20 -2.18 -7.85 -8.45
CA GLU A 20 -2.97 -8.68 -9.38
C GLU A 20 -4.46 -8.30 -9.37
N ASN A 21 -5.03 -8.03 -8.20
CA ASN A 21 -6.42 -7.57 -8.09
C ASN A 21 -6.62 -6.19 -8.77
N LEU A 22 -5.67 -5.27 -8.62
CA LEU A 22 -5.69 -3.99 -9.33
C LEU A 22 -5.53 -4.18 -10.84
N ARG A 23 -4.63 -5.06 -11.27
CA ARG A 23 -4.42 -5.40 -12.68
C ARG A 23 -5.72 -5.93 -13.31
N GLN A 24 -6.39 -6.87 -12.65
CA GLN A 24 -7.66 -7.43 -13.12
C GLN A 24 -8.75 -6.35 -13.18
N ARG A 25 -8.80 -5.47 -12.18
CA ARG A 25 -9.73 -4.35 -12.17
C ARG A 25 -9.49 -3.40 -13.36
N LEU A 26 -8.24 -3.02 -13.62
CA LEU A 26 -7.89 -2.15 -14.74
C LEU A 26 -8.23 -2.79 -16.09
N LEU A 27 -7.94 -4.09 -16.27
CA LEU A 27 -8.34 -4.82 -17.47
C LEU A 27 -9.87 -4.79 -17.67
N SER A 28 -10.64 -4.99 -16.61
CA SER A 28 -12.11 -4.94 -16.68
C SER A 28 -12.66 -3.54 -17.00
N GLU A 29 -11.89 -2.48 -16.73
CA GLU A 29 -12.20 -1.08 -17.05
C GLU A 29 -11.64 -0.64 -18.43
N GLY A 30 -11.13 -1.60 -19.21
CA GLY A 30 -10.64 -1.38 -20.57
C GLY A 30 -9.23 -0.79 -20.68
N TYR A 31 -8.41 -0.92 -19.62
CA TYR A 31 -6.99 -0.55 -19.68
C TYR A 31 -6.18 -1.62 -20.39
N THR A 32 -5.20 -1.20 -21.17
CA THR A 32 -4.24 -2.08 -21.85
C THR A 32 -2.95 -2.18 -21.06
N GLN A 33 -2.49 -3.40 -20.76
CA GLN A 33 -1.19 -3.60 -20.15
C GLN A 33 -0.07 -3.41 -21.17
N LEU A 34 0.86 -2.51 -20.87
CA LEU A 34 2.07 -2.29 -21.63
C LEU A 34 3.21 -3.14 -21.05
N THR A 35 4.08 -3.62 -21.96
CA THR A 35 5.31 -4.34 -21.61
C THR A 35 6.54 -3.46 -21.83
N ALA A 36 7.72 -3.92 -21.43
CA ALA A 36 8.96 -3.24 -21.73
C ALA A 36 9.16 -3.13 -23.26
N GLY A 37 9.58 -1.96 -23.72
CA GLY A 37 9.80 -1.67 -25.14
C GLY A 37 9.23 -0.31 -25.54
N GLU A 38 9.10 -0.07 -26.85
CA GLU A 38 8.47 1.13 -27.38
C GLU A 38 6.95 1.05 -27.25
N TRP A 39 6.35 2.13 -26.77
CA TRP A 39 4.90 2.23 -26.58
C TRP A 39 4.28 3.03 -27.72
N THR A 40 3.13 2.55 -28.18
CA THR A 40 2.24 3.31 -29.05
C THR A 40 1.02 3.74 -28.25
N LEU A 41 0.95 5.04 -27.97
CA LEU A 41 -0.13 5.64 -27.18
C LEU A 41 -1.05 6.45 -28.09
N THR A 42 -2.36 6.40 -27.81
CA THR A 42 -3.38 7.15 -28.55
C THR A 42 -4.11 8.12 -27.63
N PRO A 43 -4.57 9.28 -28.12
CA PRO A 43 -5.46 10.15 -27.37
C PRO A 43 -6.68 9.39 -26.84
N GLY A 44 -7.08 9.61 -25.59
CA GLY A 44 -8.14 8.87 -24.90
C GLY A 44 -7.76 7.46 -24.48
N GLY A 45 -6.55 6.99 -24.79
CA GLY A 45 -6.08 5.64 -24.46
C GLY A 45 -5.85 5.45 -22.96
N LYS A 46 -6.10 4.22 -22.48
CA LYS A 46 -6.00 3.78 -21.08
C LYS A 46 -4.95 2.68 -20.96
N TYR A 47 -3.93 2.91 -20.16
CA TYR A 47 -2.77 2.02 -20.10
C TYR A 47 -2.31 1.79 -18.70
N PHE A 48 -1.60 0.68 -18.46
CA PHE A 48 -0.87 0.42 -17.22
C PHE A 48 0.36 -0.45 -17.45
N VAL A 49 1.30 -0.35 -16.54
CA VAL A 49 2.52 -1.16 -16.45
C VAL A 49 2.66 -1.76 -15.07
N THR A 50 3.34 -2.89 -14.97
CA THR A 50 3.66 -3.53 -13.69
C THR A 50 5.17 -3.73 -13.54
N LYS A 51 5.64 -3.74 -12.30
CA LYS A 51 7.03 -4.04 -11.96
C LYS A 51 7.07 -5.14 -10.90
N ASN A 52 7.84 -6.20 -11.15
CA ASN A 52 8.01 -7.33 -10.23
C ASN A 52 6.69 -8.07 -9.85
N GLY A 53 5.54 -7.74 -10.46
CA GLY A 53 4.23 -8.26 -10.06
C GLY A 53 3.73 -7.72 -8.71
N SER A 54 4.42 -6.75 -8.11
CA SER A 54 4.11 -6.17 -6.79
C SER A 54 3.98 -4.64 -6.82
N SER A 55 4.26 -3.99 -7.95
CA SER A 55 4.02 -2.55 -8.16
C SER A 55 3.34 -2.32 -9.50
N LEU A 56 2.56 -1.24 -9.59
CA LEU A 56 1.75 -0.91 -10.74
C LEU A 56 1.69 0.60 -10.95
N MET A 57 1.70 1.03 -12.22
CA MET A 57 1.33 2.39 -12.62
C MET A 57 0.31 2.33 -13.73
N ALA A 58 -0.82 3.07 -13.58
CA ALA A 58 -1.83 3.21 -14.60
C ALA A 58 -2.00 4.67 -14.98
N PHE A 59 -2.31 4.95 -16.24
CA PHE A 59 -2.50 6.30 -16.73
C PHE A 59 -3.51 6.38 -17.89
N ARG A 60 -4.04 7.57 -18.11
CA ARG A 60 -4.89 7.89 -19.26
C ARG A 60 -4.25 9.00 -20.07
N VAL A 61 -4.30 8.87 -21.38
CA VAL A 61 -3.81 9.92 -22.31
C VAL A 61 -4.95 10.89 -22.57
N PRO A 62 -4.79 12.20 -22.32
CA PRO A 62 -5.82 13.18 -22.64
C PRO A 62 -6.03 13.29 -24.15
N GLN A 63 -7.21 13.83 -24.56
CA GLN A 63 -7.48 14.09 -25.99
C GLN A 63 -6.59 15.19 -26.56
N ASP A 64 -6.34 16.22 -25.75
CA ASP A 64 -5.50 17.35 -26.12
C ASP A 64 -4.05 17.18 -25.65
N ARG A 65 -3.17 18.10 -26.07
CA ARG A 65 -1.77 18.12 -25.64
C ARG A 65 -1.68 18.25 -24.12
N PRO A 66 -0.95 17.35 -23.43
CA PRO A 66 -0.90 17.34 -21.98
C PRO A 66 -0.21 18.59 -21.41
N THR A 67 -0.73 19.05 -20.27
CA THR A 67 -0.22 20.22 -19.53
C THR A 67 0.68 19.85 -18.35
N GLY A 68 0.50 18.68 -17.76
CA GLY A 68 1.25 18.16 -16.61
C GLY A 68 0.81 16.74 -16.28
N PHE A 69 1.29 16.23 -15.15
CA PHE A 69 0.82 14.98 -14.55
C PHE A 69 0.11 15.28 -13.23
N VAL A 70 -0.99 14.58 -12.96
CA VAL A 70 -1.58 14.49 -11.62
C VAL A 70 -1.42 13.07 -11.13
N LEU A 71 -0.67 12.90 -10.05
CA LEU A 71 -0.25 11.58 -9.59
C LEU A 71 -0.82 11.29 -8.20
N THR A 72 -1.19 10.03 -7.99
CA THR A 72 -1.32 9.47 -6.63
C THR A 72 -0.29 8.39 -6.46
N ALA A 73 0.26 8.26 -5.26
CA ALA A 73 1.18 7.20 -4.90
C ALA A 73 0.76 6.59 -3.56
N SER A 74 0.58 5.28 -3.54
CA SER A 74 0.27 4.44 -2.37
C SER A 74 1.16 3.20 -2.42
N HIS A 75 1.04 2.28 -1.44
CA HIS A 75 1.81 1.05 -1.47
C HIS A 75 0.96 -0.23 -1.35
N SER A 76 1.55 -1.34 -1.76
CA SER A 76 0.89 -2.65 -1.86
C SER A 76 1.26 -3.61 -0.73
N ASP A 77 2.40 -3.37 -0.09
CA ASP A 77 2.92 -4.17 1.01
C ASP A 77 2.32 -3.73 2.36
N SER A 78 2.49 -4.56 3.37
CA SER A 78 2.05 -4.31 4.75
C SER A 78 2.91 -5.13 5.71
N PRO A 79 3.09 -4.73 6.97
CA PRO A 79 3.87 -5.49 7.94
C PRO A 79 3.32 -6.91 8.14
N CYS A 80 4.19 -7.90 8.05
CA CYS A 80 3.84 -9.31 8.17
C CYS A 80 5.07 -10.17 8.50
N PHE A 81 4.91 -11.49 8.52
CA PHE A 81 6.02 -12.43 8.63
C PHE A 81 6.34 -13.02 7.27
N ARG A 82 7.55 -12.77 6.74
CA ARG A 82 8.07 -13.41 5.54
C ARG A 82 8.67 -14.76 5.90
N LEU A 83 8.17 -15.83 5.27
CA LEU A 83 8.69 -17.18 5.44
C LEU A 83 10.06 -17.32 4.77
N ARG A 84 10.94 -18.10 5.39
CA ARG A 84 12.23 -18.46 4.79
C ARG A 84 12.04 -19.46 3.64
N ASP A 85 12.97 -19.54 2.70
CA ASP A 85 12.90 -20.50 1.59
C ASP A 85 12.81 -21.95 2.08
N HIS A 86 13.55 -22.29 3.14
CA HIS A 86 13.44 -23.55 3.86
C HIS A 86 12.75 -23.29 5.21
N ALA A 87 11.42 -23.13 5.15
CA ALA A 87 10.66 -22.68 6.30
C ALA A 87 10.48 -23.73 7.39
N GLU A 88 10.40 -25.03 7.07
CA GLU A 88 10.14 -26.07 8.07
C GLU A 88 11.29 -26.26 9.05
N LEU A 89 10.98 -26.14 10.33
CA LEU A 89 11.84 -26.50 11.45
C LEU A 89 11.27 -27.79 12.08
N ALA A 90 11.97 -28.91 11.84
CA ALA A 90 11.54 -30.21 12.34
C ALA A 90 11.81 -30.39 13.84
N GLY A 91 11.00 -31.22 14.49
CA GLY A 91 11.11 -31.57 15.91
C GLY A 91 9.90 -32.37 16.36
N GLU A 92 9.53 -32.28 17.62
CA GLU A 92 8.29 -32.81 18.16
C GLU A 92 7.08 -32.22 17.44
N PHE A 93 7.22 -30.96 17.01
CA PHE A 93 6.28 -30.26 16.13
C PHE A 93 7.02 -29.73 14.90
N VAL A 94 6.31 -29.60 13.80
CA VAL A 94 6.77 -28.81 12.65
C VAL A 94 6.42 -27.36 12.89
N ARG A 95 7.44 -26.51 12.86
CA ARG A 95 7.30 -25.05 12.99
C ARG A 95 7.78 -24.37 11.71
N LEU A 96 7.33 -23.14 11.49
CA LEU A 96 7.73 -22.35 10.32
C LEU A 96 8.64 -21.21 10.72
N SER A 97 9.84 -21.21 10.15
CA SER A 97 10.80 -20.11 10.30
C SER A 97 10.42 -18.93 9.44
N ALA A 98 10.30 -17.78 10.06
CA ALA A 98 9.94 -16.53 9.41
C ALA A 98 10.80 -15.38 9.93
N GLU A 99 10.85 -14.29 9.17
CA GLU A 99 11.40 -13.02 9.60
C GLU A 99 10.32 -11.95 9.59
N ARG A 100 10.47 -10.94 10.42
CA ARG A 100 9.60 -9.77 10.39
C ARG A 100 9.86 -8.98 9.11
N TYR A 101 8.80 -8.63 8.42
CA TYR A 101 8.77 -7.70 7.30
C TYR A 101 8.09 -6.42 7.76
N GLY A 102 8.82 -5.30 7.76
CA GLY A 102 8.33 -4.02 8.26
C GLY A 102 8.32 -3.88 9.79
N GLY A 103 7.84 -2.75 10.25
CA GLY A 103 7.80 -2.34 11.66
C GLY A 103 6.53 -2.75 12.40
N MET A 104 6.26 -4.04 12.57
CA MET A 104 5.02 -4.58 13.13
C MET A 104 4.89 -4.50 14.66
N ILE A 105 3.68 -4.43 15.16
CA ILE A 105 3.32 -4.69 16.55
C ILE A 105 3.30 -6.20 16.75
N ASN A 106 4.33 -6.78 17.38
CA ASN A 106 4.48 -8.24 17.51
C ASN A 106 3.35 -8.90 18.29
N ASP A 107 2.89 -8.26 19.37
CA ASP A 107 1.96 -8.83 20.35
C ASP A 107 0.62 -9.24 19.72
N CYS A 108 0.13 -8.49 18.76
CA CYS A 108 -1.15 -8.74 18.10
C CYS A 108 -1.17 -9.97 17.16
N TRP A 109 -0.01 -10.53 16.83
CA TRP A 109 0.12 -11.69 15.95
C TRP A 109 0.04 -13.03 16.70
N LEU A 110 0.19 -13.03 18.02
CA LEU A 110 0.19 -14.24 18.84
C LEU A 110 -1.24 -14.75 19.08
N ASP A 111 -1.35 -16.06 19.28
CA ASP A 111 -2.56 -16.79 19.67
C ASP A 111 -3.73 -16.67 18.69
N ARG A 112 -3.45 -16.33 17.43
CA ARG A 112 -4.47 -16.30 16.37
C ARG A 112 -4.07 -17.18 15.20
N PRO A 113 -5.06 -17.82 14.55
CA PRO A 113 -4.81 -18.54 13.31
C PRO A 113 -4.30 -17.61 12.22
N LEU A 114 -3.28 -18.08 11.50
CA LEU A 114 -2.67 -17.39 10.36
C LEU A 114 -2.73 -18.25 9.12
N SER A 115 -2.85 -17.62 7.98
CA SER A 115 -2.77 -18.29 6.66
C SER A 115 -1.44 -17.97 5.98
N VAL A 116 -1.21 -18.56 4.80
CA VAL A 116 -0.02 -18.35 3.98
C VAL A 116 -0.45 -17.91 2.58
N ALA A 117 0.19 -16.87 2.08
CA ALA A 117 0.04 -16.42 0.70
C ALA A 117 1.35 -15.84 0.15
N GLY A 118 1.42 -15.67 -1.17
CA GLY A 118 2.58 -15.11 -1.85
C GLY A 118 2.72 -15.62 -3.26
N ARG A 119 3.96 -15.75 -3.71
CA ARG A 119 4.28 -16.34 -5.01
C ARG A 119 5.34 -17.43 -4.91
N VAL A 120 5.29 -18.33 -5.86
CA VAL A 120 6.34 -19.35 -6.09
C VAL A 120 6.82 -19.28 -7.53
N LEU A 121 8.09 -19.61 -7.76
CA LEU A 121 8.67 -19.78 -9.07
C LEU A 121 8.81 -21.27 -9.35
N VAL A 122 8.09 -21.73 -10.35
CA VAL A 122 7.97 -23.16 -10.72
C VAL A 122 8.78 -23.43 -11.98
N ARG A 123 9.62 -24.46 -11.93
CA ARG A 123 10.42 -24.90 -13.08
C ARG A 123 9.52 -25.41 -14.21
N ARG A 124 9.89 -25.08 -15.44
CA ARG A 124 9.37 -25.66 -16.67
C ARG A 124 10.50 -25.92 -17.65
N GLU A 125 10.20 -26.55 -18.78
CA GLU A 125 11.19 -26.96 -19.77
C GLU A 125 12.10 -25.80 -20.22
N ASN A 126 11.53 -24.64 -20.50
CA ASN A 126 12.26 -23.48 -21.03
C ASN A 126 12.13 -22.24 -20.11
N GLY A 127 12.34 -22.39 -18.79
CA GLY A 127 12.35 -21.25 -17.88
C GLY A 127 11.61 -21.49 -16.57
N LEU A 128 11.03 -20.43 -16.03
CA LEU A 128 10.31 -20.43 -14.75
C LEU A 128 8.94 -19.75 -14.93
N ASP A 129 7.90 -20.36 -14.33
CA ASP A 129 6.60 -19.73 -14.19
C ASP A 129 6.44 -19.13 -12.80
N MET A 130 5.97 -17.89 -12.74
CA MET A 130 5.54 -17.26 -11.48
C MET A 130 4.07 -17.63 -11.24
N ARG A 131 3.77 -18.22 -10.07
CA ARG A 131 2.41 -18.58 -9.67
C ARG A 131 2.09 -17.97 -8.32
N LEU A 132 0.92 -17.35 -8.21
CA LEU A 132 0.39 -16.86 -6.95
C LEU A 132 -0.23 -18.02 -6.17
N VAL A 133 -0.02 -18.00 -4.86
CA VAL A 133 -0.53 -18.99 -3.92
C VAL A 133 -1.21 -18.27 -2.77
N ASP A 134 -2.45 -18.66 -2.47
CA ASP A 134 -3.19 -18.21 -1.30
C ASP A 134 -3.93 -19.41 -0.70
N MET A 135 -3.54 -19.81 0.49
CA MET A 135 -4.07 -21.02 1.14
C MET A 135 -5.49 -20.84 1.64
N LYS A 136 -5.92 -19.62 1.97
CA LYS A 136 -7.30 -19.26 2.39
C LYS A 136 -7.85 -20.07 3.57
N LYS A 137 -7.00 -20.70 4.34
CA LYS A 137 -7.34 -21.51 5.51
C LYS A 137 -6.36 -21.22 6.64
N ASP A 138 -6.77 -21.52 7.85
CA ASP A 138 -5.90 -21.46 9.01
C ASP A 138 -4.82 -22.54 8.89
N MET A 139 -3.56 -22.14 8.90
CA MET A 139 -2.42 -23.04 8.70
C MET A 139 -1.43 -23.05 9.84
N ALA A 140 -1.26 -21.93 10.51
CA ALA A 140 -0.23 -21.77 11.51
C ALA A 140 -0.70 -20.85 12.65
N LEU A 141 -0.01 -20.92 13.77
CA LEU A 141 -0.27 -20.08 14.94
C LEU A 141 1.05 -19.82 15.67
N ILE A 142 1.27 -18.57 16.10
CA ILE A 142 2.41 -18.24 16.98
C ILE A 142 1.91 -18.31 18.42
N PRO A 143 2.27 -19.36 19.18
CA PRO A 143 1.74 -19.56 20.54
C PRO A 143 2.44 -18.66 21.55
N ARG A 144 1.67 -18.02 22.40
CA ARG A 144 2.18 -17.29 23.58
C ARG A 144 2.53 -18.26 24.70
N VAL A 145 3.54 -17.92 25.47
CA VAL A 145 3.82 -18.63 26.72
C VAL A 145 2.70 -18.37 27.73
N ALA A 146 2.17 -19.45 28.35
CA ALA A 146 1.09 -19.34 29.31
C ALA A 146 1.49 -18.44 30.50
N ILE A 147 0.55 -17.66 31.03
CA ILE A 147 0.77 -16.73 32.16
C ILE A 147 1.37 -17.42 33.38
N HIS A 148 1.08 -18.70 33.58
CA HIS A 148 1.64 -19.48 34.67
C HIS A 148 3.14 -19.74 34.59
N LEU A 149 3.67 -19.71 33.34
CA LEU A 149 5.10 -19.90 33.05
C LEU A 149 5.81 -18.56 32.80
N ASN A 150 5.05 -17.48 32.58
CA ASN A 150 5.55 -16.10 32.41
C ASN A 150 4.68 -15.14 33.20
N ARG A 151 4.91 -15.03 34.51
CA ARG A 151 4.09 -14.23 35.44
C ARG A 151 4.12 -12.74 35.13
N ASP A 152 5.20 -12.26 34.49
CA ASP A 152 5.40 -10.85 34.11
C ASP A 152 4.88 -10.53 32.71
N GLY A 153 4.24 -11.46 32.03
CA GLY A 153 3.78 -11.31 30.65
C GLY A 153 2.90 -10.07 30.38
N ASN A 154 2.14 -9.62 31.40
CA ASN A 154 1.31 -8.41 31.32
C ASN A 154 2.07 -7.10 31.61
N ASN A 155 3.32 -7.17 32.05
CA ASN A 155 4.16 -6.01 32.39
C ASN A 155 5.05 -5.55 31.20
N GLY A 156 4.82 -6.10 30.01
CA GLY A 156 5.57 -5.87 28.79
C GLY A 156 6.54 -7.02 28.48
N THR A 157 6.33 -7.64 27.32
CA THR A 157 7.18 -8.75 26.85
C THR A 157 8.14 -8.26 25.81
N LYS A 158 9.44 -8.49 26.02
CA LYS A 158 10.46 -8.30 25.01
C LYS A 158 10.63 -9.60 24.21
N TYR A 159 10.05 -9.64 23.04
CA TYR A 159 10.12 -10.81 22.14
C TYR A 159 11.49 -10.98 21.50
N ASN A 160 12.00 -12.22 21.52
CA ASN A 160 13.10 -12.64 20.63
C ASN A 160 12.49 -13.27 19.37
N PRO A 161 12.60 -12.63 18.18
CA PRO A 161 11.96 -13.15 16.97
C PRO A 161 12.36 -14.57 16.58
N ALA A 162 13.58 -14.98 16.90
CA ALA A 162 14.08 -16.31 16.56
C ALA A 162 13.54 -17.43 17.47
N GLN A 163 12.90 -17.09 18.59
CA GLN A 163 12.40 -18.04 19.58
C GLN A 163 10.89 -17.88 19.80
N ASP A 164 10.46 -16.64 20.04
CA ASP A 164 9.08 -16.35 20.47
C ASP A 164 8.11 -16.17 19.31
N LEU A 165 8.62 -15.83 18.11
CA LEU A 165 7.78 -15.51 16.94
C LEU A 165 7.88 -16.58 15.84
N VAL A 166 8.16 -17.81 16.21
CA VAL A 166 8.18 -18.97 15.31
C VAL A 166 6.80 -19.64 15.31
N ALA A 167 6.20 -19.77 14.13
CA ALA A 167 4.86 -20.29 14.01
C ALA A 167 4.81 -21.82 14.13
N LEU A 168 3.93 -22.32 14.97
CA LEU A 168 3.54 -23.74 15.03
C LEU A 168 2.68 -24.07 13.80
N TYR A 169 2.97 -25.16 13.11
CA TYR A 169 2.28 -25.57 11.89
C TYR A 169 1.64 -26.93 12.01
N ALA A 170 2.38 -27.96 12.47
CA ALA A 170 1.89 -29.35 12.48
C ALA A 170 2.56 -30.21 13.55
N GLY A 171 2.04 -31.42 13.77
CA GLY A 171 2.75 -32.47 14.49
C GLY A 171 4.02 -32.93 13.76
N GLY A 172 5.00 -33.49 14.50
CA GLY A 172 6.31 -33.83 13.94
C GLY A 172 6.26 -34.89 12.83
N GLU A 173 5.26 -35.76 12.84
CA GLU A 173 5.00 -36.77 11.81
C GLU A 173 4.62 -36.17 10.45
N GLN A 174 4.22 -34.88 10.41
CA GLN A 174 3.84 -34.15 9.20
C GLN A 174 5.01 -33.42 8.54
N LYS A 175 6.25 -33.75 8.89
CA LYS A 175 7.45 -33.16 8.24
C LYS A 175 7.35 -33.26 6.72
N GLY A 176 7.66 -32.15 6.01
CA GLY A 176 7.58 -32.03 4.55
C GLY A 176 6.16 -31.79 4.03
N SER A 177 5.15 -31.65 4.91
CA SER A 177 3.78 -31.39 4.46
C SER A 177 3.58 -29.96 3.98
N PHE A 178 4.32 -28.99 4.54
CA PHE A 178 4.22 -27.60 4.13
C PHE A 178 4.55 -27.41 2.65
N ASP A 179 5.69 -27.95 2.19
CA ASP A 179 6.10 -27.86 0.79
C ASP A 179 5.11 -28.59 -0.15
N ARG A 180 4.54 -29.73 0.28
CA ARG A 180 3.50 -30.43 -0.49
C ARG A 180 2.22 -29.61 -0.61
N GLU A 181 1.78 -28.95 0.45
CA GLU A 181 0.58 -28.10 0.42
C GLU A 181 0.78 -26.88 -0.49
N ILE A 182 1.92 -26.21 -0.39
CA ILE A 182 2.27 -25.07 -1.26
C ILE A 182 2.33 -25.51 -2.73
N ALA A 183 2.98 -26.66 -3.01
CA ALA A 183 3.08 -27.18 -4.37
C ALA A 183 1.69 -27.57 -4.94
N ALA A 184 0.83 -28.19 -4.12
CA ALA A 184 -0.53 -28.51 -4.51
C ALA A 184 -1.34 -27.25 -4.85
N ALA A 185 -1.23 -26.18 -4.04
CA ALA A 185 -1.88 -24.90 -4.30
C ALA A 185 -1.33 -24.21 -5.56
N ALA A 186 -0.03 -24.37 -5.83
CA ALA A 186 0.63 -23.89 -7.05
C ALA A 186 0.36 -24.77 -8.29
N GLY A 187 -0.21 -25.95 -8.14
CA GLY A 187 -0.45 -26.90 -9.24
C GLY A 187 0.84 -27.49 -9.82
N CYS A 188 1.81 -27.87 -8.97
CA CYS A 188 3.11 -28.43 -9.35
C CYS A 188 3.58 -29.48 -8.34
N GLN A 189 4.75 -30.09 -8.57
CA GLN A 189 5.42 -30.93 -7.59
C GLN A 189 6.32 -30.07 -6.67
N PRO A 190 6.57 -30.50 -5.41
CA PRO A 190 7.43 -29.73 -4.49
C PRO A 190 8.84 -29.45 -5.04
N GLU A 191 9.43 -30.41 -5.74
CA GLU A 191 10.77 -30.33 -6.35
C GLU A 191 10.84 -29.38 -7.54
N ASP A 192 9.70 -28.95 -8.09
CA ASP A 192 9.63 -27.97 -9.17
C ASP A 192 9.65 -26.52 -8.64
N ILE A 193 9.41 -26.32 -7.34
CA ILE A 193 9.49 -24.99 -6.73
C ILE A 193 10.96 -24.61 -6.54
N VAL A 194 11.43 -23.62 -7.29
CA VAL A 194 12.82 -23.16 -7.29
C VAL A 194 13.06 -22.07 -6.27
N ALA A 195 12.08 -21.19 -6.08
CA ALA A 195 12.13 -20.06 -5.13
C ALA A 195 10.72 -19.65 -4.72
N ARG A 196 10.62 -18.92 -3.62
CA ARG A 196 9.35 -18.46 -3.08
C ARG A 196 9.46 -17.12 -2.36
N ASP A 197 8.42 -16.30 -2.47
CA ASP A 197 8.16 -15.17 -1.60
C ASP A 197 6.81 -15.44 -0.93
N LEU A 198 6.81 -16.03 0.26
CA LEU A 198 5.63 -16.43 1.00
C LEU A 198 5.55 -15.66 2.33
N PHE A 199 4.34 -15.32 2.73
CA PHE A 199 4.05 -14.55 3.93
C PHE A 199 2.98 -15.24 4.78
N LEU A 200 3.17 -15.19 6.12
CA LEU A 200 2.08 -15.43 7.07
C LEU A 200 1.22 -14.17 7.15
N TYR A 201 -0.08 -14.32 7.03
CA TYR A 201 -1.02 -13.22 7.10
C TYR A 201 -2.23 -13.53 7.98
N ASN A 202 -2.83 -12.49 8.54
CA ASN A 202 -4.11 -12.59 9.24
C ASN A 202 -5.25 -12.69 8.22
N ASN A 203 -5.93 -13.84 8.17
CA ASN A 203 -7.04 -14.09 7.24
C ASN A 203 -8.42 -13.65 7.80
N GLN A 204 -8.45 -13.03 8.97
CA GLN A 204 -9.70 -12.54 9.56
C GLN A 204 -10.35 -11.50 8.64
N PRO A 205 -11.63 -11.65 8.25
CA PRO A 205 -12.30 -10.67 7.40
C PRO A 205 -12.48 -9.33 8.13
N GLY A 206 -12.40 -8.25 7.35
CA GLY A 206 -12.71 -6.92 7.86
C GLY A 206 -14.17 -6.78 8.24
N THR A 207 -14.45 -5.91 9.20
CA THR A 207 -15.78 -5.67 9.76
C THR A 207 -16.07 -4.19 9.93
N VAL A 208 -17.35 -3.82 9.81
CA VAL A 208 -17.88 -2.49 10.18
C VAL A 208 -18.60 -2.64 11.50
N TRP A 209 -18.35 -1.75 12.43
CA TRP A 209 -18.90 -1.83 13.79
C TRP A 209 -19.12 -0.43 14.39
N GLY A 210 -19.66 -0.41 15.61
CA GLY A 210 -20.18 0.78 16.27
C GLY A 210 -21.69 0.92 16.06
N PRO A 211 -22.42 1.61 16.97
CA PRO A 211 -23.88 1.71 16.95
C PRO A 211 -24.46 2.29 15.63
N ALA A 212 -23.69 3.15 14.94
CA ALA A 212 -24.06 3.73 13.64
C ALA A 212 -23.10 3.30 12.51
N GLY A 213 -22.30 2.24 12.70
CA GLY A 213 -21.32 1.77 11.73
C GLY A 213 -20.19 2.76 11.49
N GLU A 214 -19.79 3.50 12.55
CA GLU A 214 -18.80 4.59 12.47
C GLU A 214 -17.37 4.11 12.23
N PHE A 215 -17.10 2.85 12.59
CA PHE A 215 -15.76 2.29 12.53
C PHE A 215 -15.69 1.11 11.59
N LEU A 216 -14.54 0.91 11.02
CA LEU A 216 -14.20 -0.31 10.31
C LEU A 216 -12.85 -0.83 10.82
N SER A 217 -12.73 -2.15 10.90
CA SER A 217 -11.47 -2.80 11.27
C SER A 217 -11.16 -3.90 10.27
N ALA A 218 -9.91 -3.97 9.84
CA ALA A 218 -9.42 -4.98 8.92
C ALA A 218 -7.89 -5.14 9.07
N PRO A 219 -7.31 -6.26 8.62
CA PRO A 219 -5.87 -6.33 8.44
C PRO A 219 -5.46 -5.45 7.24
N ARG A 220 -4.21 -4.97 7.22
CA ARG A 220 -3.61 -4.27 6.05
C ARG A 220 -4.40 -3.05 5.57
N LEU A 221 -5.05 -2.30 6.47
CA LEU A 221 -5.62 -0.99 6.12
C LEU A 221 -4.51 -0.05 5.66
N ASP A 222 -3.36 -0.15 6.29
CA ASP A 222 -2.11 0.42 5.86
C ASP A 222 -1.41 -0.56 4.89
N ASP A 223 -1.33 -0.25 3.59
CA ASP A 223 -1.91 0.95 2.93
C ASP A 223 -2.93 0.57 1.84
N LEU A 224 -3.48 -0.67 1.93
CA LEU A 224 -4.47 -1.14 0.95
C LEU A 224 -5.74 -0.27 0.92
N ALA A 225 -6.04 0.44 2.00
CA ALA A 225 -7.17 1.38 2.04
C ALA A 225 -6.91 2.60 1.14
N CYS A 226 -5.71 3.22 1.20
CA CYS A 226 -5.34 4.29 0.27
C CYS A 226 -5.18 3.75 -1.16
N GLY A 227 -4.56 2.57 -1.35
CA GLY A 227 -4.45 1.92 -2.66
C GLY A 227 -5.81 1.73 -3.33
N PHE A 228 -6.81 1.25 -2.59
CA PHE A 228 -8.19 1.15 -3.06
C PHE A 228 -8.79 2.53 -3.38
N ALA A 229 -8.66 3.49 -2.47
CA ALA A 229 -9.29 4.80 -2.62
C ALA A 229 -8.66 5.60 -3.76
N CYS A 230 -7.33 5.55 -3.94
CA CYS A 230 -6.63 6.13 -5.08
C CYS A 230 -7.11 5.51 -6.40
N THR A 231 -7.21 4.18 -6.46
CA THR A 231 -7.73 3.47 -7.64
C THR A 231 -9.17 3.87 -7.94
N GLN A 232 -10.02 3.94 -6.93
CA GLN A 232 -11.41 4.34 -7.11
C GLN A 232 -11.52 5.79 -7.62
N GLY A 233 -10.77 6.73 -7.02
CA GLY A 233 -10.72 8.13 -7.46
C GLY A 233 -10.18 8.25 -8.88
N PHE A 234 -9.11 7.52 -9.22
CA PHE A 234 -8.55 7.47 -10.55
C PHE A 234 -9.54 6.99 -11.61
N LEU A 235 -10.31 5.94 -11.32
CA LEU A 235 -11.27 5.36 -12.26
C LEU A 235 -12.53 6.24 -12.45
N THR A 236 -12.92 7.01 -11.44
CA THR A 236 -14.13 7.86 -11.47
C THR A 236 -13.88 9.28 -11.96
N ALA A 237 -12.65 9.77 -11.90
CA ALA A 237 -12.30 11.12 -12.33
C ALA A 237 -12.54 11.32 -13.83
N HIS A 238 -13.10 12.48 -14.19
CA HIS A 238 -13.30 12.90 -15.58
C HIS A 238 -11.96 13.23 -16.26
N GLU A 239 -12.00 13.30 -17.58
CA GLU A 239 -10.81 13.70 -18.37
C GLU A 239 -10.49 15.18 -18.18
N THR A 240 -9.21 15.48 -18.07
CA THR A 240 -8.62 16.82 -18.03
C THR A 240 -7.48 16.91 -19.04
N THR A 241 -6.85 18.07 -19.13
CA THR A 241 -5.63 18.23 -19.94
C THR A 241 -4.38 17.68 -19.26
N ALA A 242 -4.43 17.34 -17.97
CA ALA A 242 -3.33 16.65 -17.30
C ALA A 242 -3.42 15.13 -17.53
N ILE A 243 -2.27 14.46 -17.51
CA ILE A 243 -2.19 12.99 -17.54
C ILE A 243 -2.41 12.50 -16.10
N PRO A 244 -3.54 11.85 -15.77
CA PRO A 244 -3.72 11.23 -14.47
C PRO A 244 -2.87 9.96 -14.38
N VAL A 245 -2.14 9.78 -13.28
CA VAL A 245 -1.28 8.62 -13.04
C VAL A 245 -1.55 8.04 -11.66
N LEU A 246 -2.00 6.80 -11.61
CA LEU A 246 -2.12 6.01 -10.39
C LEU A 246 -0.82 5.24 -10.19
N CYS A 247 -0.14 5.41 -9.06
CA CYS A 247 1.05 4.65 -8.67
C CYS A 247 0.75 3.82 -7.42
N VAL A 248 1.12 2.54 -7.46
CA VAL A 248 1.11 1.64 -6.30
C VAL A 248 2.49 1.00 -6.24
N PHE A 249 3.27 1.33 -5.21
CA PHE A 249 4.63 0.84 -5.01
C PHE A 249 4.66 -0.35 -4.07
N ASP A 250 5.79 -1.06 -4.03
CA ASP A 250 6.07 -2.13 -3.09
C ASP A 250 7.24 -1.73 -2.18
N ASN A 251 7.41 -2.45 -1.08
CA ASN A 251 8.50 -2.30 -0.14
C ASN A 251 8.58 -0.95 0.60
N GLU A 252 7.45 -0.24 0.74
CA GLU A 252 7.41 0.96 1.58
C GLU A 252 7.83 0.64 3.00
N GLU A 253 7.29 -0.41 3.57
CA GLU A 253 7.47 -0.87 4.94
C GLU A 253 8.91 -1.27 5.32
N ILE A 254 9.77 -1.38 4.32
CA ILE A 254 11.20 -1.69 4.47
C ILE A 254 12.12 -0.65 3.81
N GLY A 255 11.58 0.54 3.48
CA GLY A 255 12.36 1.71 3.06
C GLY A 255 12.37 2.02 1.57
N SER A 256 11.53 1.38 0.75
CA SER A 256 11.34 1.68 -0.70
C SER A 256 12.57 1.48 -1.61
N GLU A 257 13.68 0.96 -1.11
CA GLU A 257 14.99 0.89 -1.81
C GLU A 257 15.14 -0.36 -2.69
N THR A 258 14.13 -0.70 -3.48
CA THR A 258 14.14 -1.81 -4.44
C THR A 258 13.76 -1.34 -5.84
N LYS A 259 13.93 -2.22 -6.86
CA LYS A 259 13.55 -1.90 -8.26
C LYS A 259 12.05 -1.61 -8.45
N GLN A 260 11.21 -2.00 -7.52
CA GLN A 260 9.75 -1.81 -7.51
C GLN A 260 9.28 -0.81 -6.43
N GLY A 261 10.18 -0.30 -5.58
CA GLY A 261 9.88 0.71 -4.56
C GLY A 261 9.90 2.14 -5.10
N ALA A 262 9.40 3.07 -4.30
CA ALA A 262 9.33 4.49 -4.66
C ALA A 262 10.70 5.16 -4.87
N ALA A 263 11.79 4.60 -4.31
CA ALA A 263 13.16 5.06 -4.51
C ALA A 263 13.75 4.66 -5.86
N SER A 264 13.07 3.81 -6.64
CA SER A 264 13.56 3.33 -7.93
C SER A 264 13.38 4.34 -9.06
N ALA A 265 13.93 4.01 -10.22
CA ALA A 265 13.70 4.75 -11.46
C ALA A 265 12.33 4.45 -12.11
N PHE A 266 11.53 3.55 -11.55
CA PHE A 266 10.27 3.09 -12.16
C PHE A 266 9.30 4.25 -12.46
N LEU A 267 9.14 5.20 -11.52
CA LEU A 267 8.28 6.37 -11.74
C LEU A 267 8.82 7.31 -12.84
N PRO A 268 10.03 7.88 -12.74
CA PRO A 268 10.53 8.80 -13.77
C PRO A 268 10.72 8.13 -15.14
N GLU A 269 11.09 6.85 -15.20
CA GLU A 269 11.18 6.10 -16.47
C GLU A 269 9.80 5.96 -17.12
N THR A 270 8.76 5.63 -16.35
CA THR A 270 7.38 5.53 -16.85
C THR A 270 6.89 6.86 -17.42
N LEU A 271 7.06 7.97 -16.69
CA LEU A 271 6.64 9.30 -17.17
C LEU A 271 7.43 9.75 -18.41
N THR A 272 8.72 9.41 -18.47
CA THR A 272 9.58 9.66 -19.63
C THR A 272 9.08 8.87 -20.84
N ALA A 273 8.77 7.58 -20.65
CA ALA A 273 8.25 6.73 -21.72
C ALA A 273 6.90 7.22 -22.26
N ILE A 274 5.98 7.63 -21.37
CA ILE A 274 4.71 8.27 -21.76
C ILE A 274 4.98 9.49 -22.63
N THR A 275 5.86 10.39 -22.17
CA THR A 275 6.18 11.63 -22.87
C THR A 275 6.70 11.38 -24.28
N PHE A 276 7.66 10.47 -24.42
CA PHE A 276 8.26 10.17 -25.74
C PHE A 276 7.30 9.40 -26.65
N ALA A 277 6.50 8.48 -26.11
CA ALA A 277 5.47 7.78 -26.88
C ALA A 277 4.38 8.71 -27.44
N LEU A 278 4.19 9.88 -26.82
CA LEU A 278 3.32 10.96 -27.32
C LEU A 278 4.02 11.89 -28.33
N GLY A 279 5.26 11.58 -28.75
CA GLY A 279 6.04 12.42 -29.69
C GLY A 279 6.53 13.73 -29.06
N LEU A 280 6.54 13.83 -27.72
CA LEU A 280 7.00 15.02 -27.00
C LEU A 280 8.51 14.96 -26.74
N THR A 281 9.13 16.12 -26.58
CA THR A 281 10.58 16.27 -26.40
C THR A 281 10.97 16.19 -24.93
N SER A 282 12.26 16.09 -24.62
CA SER A 282 12.78 16.22 -23.25
C SER A 282 12.53 17.62 -22.66
N GLY A 283 12.39 18.65 -23.51
CA GLY A 283 11.95 19.99 -23.07
C GLY A 283 10.49 19.98 -22.61
N ASP A 284 9.65 19.26 -23.34
CA ASP A 284 8.25 19.05 -22.97
C ASP A 284 8.13 18.26 -21.66
N TYR A 285 8.93 17.20 -21.49
CA TYR A 285 8.97 16.46 -20.23
C TYR A 285 9.24 17.36 -19.02
N ARG A 286 10.28 18.21 -19.10
CA ARG A 286 10.58 19.15 -17.99
C ARG A 286 9.43 20.09 -17.71
N ARG A 287 8.74 20.60 -18.76
CA ARG A 287 7.55 21.45 -18.58
C ARG A 287 6.38 20.70 -17.95
N LEU A 288 6.13 19.46 -18.38
CA LEU A 288 5.09 18.61 -17.78
C LEU A 288 5.36 18.37 -16.30
N VAL A 289 6.60 17.98 -15.94
CA VAL A 289 7.02 17.75 -14.54
C VAL A 289 6.85 19.01 -13.69
N ALA A 290 7.23 20.18 -14.20
CA ALA A 290 7.09 21.45 -13.49
C ALA A 290 5.62 21.82 -13.16
N ASN A 291 4.68 21.38 -14.00
CA ASN A 291 3.24 21.58 -13.81
C ASN A 291 2.55 20.36 -13.20
N SER A 292 3.28 19.48 -12.55
CA SER A 292 2.72 18.24 -11.98
C SER A 292 2.45 18.39 -10.49
N PHE A 293 1.52 17.56 -10.01
CA PHE A 293 1.16 17.48 -8.61
C PHE A 293 1.05 16.01 -8.16
N LEU A 294 1.69 15.69 -7.04
CA LEU A 294 1.70 14.34 -6.48
C LEU A 294 0.98 14.31 -5.12
N LEU A 295 0.00 13.44 -4.98
CA LEU A 295 -0.57 13.04 -3.72
C LEU A 295 0.17 11.78 -3.23
N SER A 296 0.96 11.90 -2.19
CA SER A 296 1.55 10.77 -1.46
C SER A 296 0.52 10.29 -0.45
N CYS A 297 -0.08 9.16 -0.77
CA CYS A 297 -1.27 8.62 -0.09
C CYS A 297 -0.84 7.44 0.78
N ASP A 298 -0.89 7.65 2.08
CA ASP A 298 -0.51 6.68 3.09
C ASP A 298 -1.22 7.06 4.40
N ASN A 299 -1.76 6.09 5.15
CA ASN A 299 -2.57 6.37 6.33
C ASN A 299 -1.79 7.16 7.39
N GLY A 300 -2.50 7.86 8.26
CA GLY A 300 -1.94 8.68 9.34
C GLY A 300 -2.45 8.26 10.72
N HIS A 301 -1.67 8.53 11.77
CA HIS A 301 -2.09 8.18 13.13
C HIS A 301 -3.27 9.03 13.58
N ALA A 302 -4.35 8.39 14.01
CA ALA A 302 -5.43 9.06 14.72
C ALA A 302 -5.04 9.33 16.18
N ARG A 303 -5.61 10.39 16.76
CA ARG A 303 -5.53 10.63 18.21
C ARG A 303 -6.09 9.42 18.94
N HIS A 304 -5.25 8.80 19.78
CA HIS A 304 -5.62 7.59 20.50
C HIS A 304 -6.61 7.91 21.64
N PRO A 305 -7.77 7.23 21.74
CA PRO A 305 -8.81 7.59 22.71
C PRO A 305 -8.36 7.45 24.16
N ASN A 306 -7.48 6.50 24.47
CA ASN A 306 -6.98 6.26 25.83
C ASN A 306 -5.63 6.92 26.10
N HIS A 307 -4.95 7.43 25.08
CA HIS A 307 -3.63 8.07 25.15
C HIS A 307 -3.56 9.33 24.31
N PRO A 308 -4.46 10.33 24.58
CA PRO A 308 -4.48 11.56 23.79
C PRO A 308 -3.19 12.39 23.94
N GLU A 309 -2.44 12.19 25.02
CA GLU A 309 -1.16 12.85 25.30
C GLU A 309 -0.03 12.42 24.36
N LEU A 310 -0.18 11.34 23.61
CA LEU A 310 0.81 10.89 22.60
C LEU A 310 0.70 11.65 21.28
N ALA A 311 -0.40 12.37 21.05
CA ALA A 311 -0.61 13.18 19.87
C ALA A 311 -0.13 14.62 20.08
N ASP A 312 0.08 15.36 18.99
CA ASP A 312 0.28 16.80 19.05
C ASP A 312 -0.94 17.51 19.66
N ALA A 313 -0.73 18.64 20.32
CA ALA A 313 -1.79 19.33 21.05
C ALA A 313 -2.85 19.97 20.11
N ASN A 314 -2.46 20.36 18.90
CA ASN A 314 -3.31 21.09 17.95
C ASN A 314 -3.59 20.30 16.67
N GLU A 315 -2.62 19.48 16.21
CA GLU A 315 -2.66 18.79 14.92
C GLU A 315 -2.78 17.27 15.09
N ALA A 316 -3.85 16.86 15.72
CA ALA A 316 -4.16 15.46 16.05
C ALA A 316 -5.49 15.02 15.41
N PRO A 317 -5.44 14.35 14.25
CA PRO A 317 -6.64 13.95 13.54
C PRO A 317 -7.44 12.90 14.31
N VAL A 318 -8.76 12.92 14.08
CA VAL A 318 -9.70 11.95 14.66
C VAL A 318 -10.32 11.09 13.56
N LEU A 319 -10.80 9.91 13.93
CA LEU A 319 -11.56 9.05 13.02
C LEU A 319 -12.83 9.76 12.54
N ASN A 320 -13.16 9.59 11.27
CA ASN A 320 -14.32 10.22 10.60
C ASN A 320 -14.26 11.76 10.48
N GLY A 321 -13.10 12.34 10.66
CA GLY A 321 -12.89 13.79 10.56
C GLY A 321 -12.51 14.29 9.17
N GLY A 322 -12.35 13.41 8.19
CA GLY A 322 -11.95 13.75 6.83
C GLY A 322 -10.49 13.40 6.51
N VAL A 323 -10.03 13.89 5.36
CA VAL A 323 -8.69 13.60 4.86
C VAL A 323 -7.62 14.29 5.71
N VAL A 324 -6.61 13.54 6.09
CA VAL A 324 -5.49 14.03 6.88
C VAL A 324 -4.42 14.60 5.96
N VAL A 325 -4.00 15.86 6.15
CA VAL A 325 -2.82 16.48 5.56
C VAL A 325 -1.69 16.34 6.56
N LYS A 326 -0.60 15.69 6.16
CA LYS A 326 0.52 15.37 7.05
C LYS A 326 1.62 16.42 6.96
N HIS A 327 2.08 16.95 8.10
CA HIS A 327 3.14 17.93 8.22
C HIS A 327 4.28 17.37 9.08
N SER A 328 5.48 17.31 8.53
CA SER A 328 6.69 16.90 9.26
C SER A 328 7.92 17.18 8.39
N PRO A 329 9.10 17.38 8.99
CA PRO A 329 10.35 17.43 8.23
C PRO A 329 10.68 16.14 7.44
N ARG A 330 9.95 15.05 7.71
CA ARG A 330 10.08 13.76 7.01
C ARG A 330 9.05 13.55 5.91
N TYR A 331 8.17 14.52 5.67
CA TYR A 331 7.18 14.50 4.59
C TYR A 331 7.57 15.49 3.50
N ALA A 332 7.03 15.29 2.30
CA ALA A 332 7.26 16.22 1.18
C ALA A 332 6.33 17.44 1.22
N THR A 333 5.32 17.41 2.08
CA THR A 333 4.34 18.51 2.23
C THR A 333 5.02 19.81 2.61
N ASP A 334 4.74 20.85 1.82
CA ASP A 334 5.07 22.24 2.13
C ASP A 334 3.81 23.14 2.11
N ALA A 335 3.96 24.42 2.37
CA ALA A 335 2.83 25.34 2.41
C ALA A 335 2.11 25.47 1.05
N VAL A 336 2.83 25.33 -0.06
CA VAL A 336 2.28 25.45 -1.43
C VAL A 336 1.43 24.25 -1.76
N SER A 337 1.97 23.05 -1.56
CA SER A 337 1.29 21.79 -1.84
C SER A 337 0.11 21.56 -0.91
N ALA A 338 0.25 21.86 0.38
CA ALA A 338 -0.83 21.77 1.36
C ALA A 338 -1.98 22.73 1.01
N ALA A 339 -1.68 24.01 0.70
CA ALA A 339 -2.71 24.97 0.35
C ALA A 339 -3.44 24.61 -0.95
N ALA A 340 -2.73 24.11 -1.97
CA ALA A 340 -3.33 23.66 -3.22
C ALA A 340 -4.32 22.52 -2.96
N PHE A 341 -3.91 21.50 -2.21
CA PHE A 341 -4.77 20.35 -1.87
C PHE A 341 -5.99 20.78 -1.04
N GLN A 342 -5.80 21.61 -0.02
CA GLN A 342 -6.89 22.09 0.83
C GLN A 342 -7.93 22.90 0.04
N GLU A 343 -7.47 23.75 -0.88
CA GLU A 343 -8.40 24.53 -1.72
C GLU A 343 -9.18 23.62 -2.68
N ILE A 344 -8.56 22.58 -3.24
CA ILE A 344 -9.27 21.54 -4.03
C ILE A 344 -10.32 20.86 -3.16
N CYS A 345 -9.96 20.41 -1.96
CA CYS A 345 -10.89 19.79 -1.01
C CYS A 345 -12.04 20.73 -0.62
N ARG A 346 -11.75 22.01 -0.37
CA ARG A 346 -12.77 23.02 -0.05
C ARG A 346 -13.80 23.18 -1.18
N ARG A 347 -13.33 23.25 -2.44
CA ARG A 347 -14.22 23.31 -3.63
C ARG A 347 -15.05 22.04 -3.78
N ALA A 348 -14.44 20.87 -3.50
CA ALA A 348 -15.13 19.57 -3.55
C ALA A 348 -15.98 19.28 -2.30
N GLN A 349 -16.04 20.19 -1.32
CA GLN A 349 -16.73 20.00 -0.04
C GLN A 349 -16.26 18.74 0.72
N VAL A 350 -14.95 18.49 0.71
CA VAL A 350 -14.32 17.40 1.45
C VAL A 350 -13.67 17.98 2.72
N PRO A 351 -14.00 17.46 3.91
CA PRO A 351 -13.35 17.90 5.15
C PRO A 351 -11.90 17.43 5.18
N THR A 352 -11.01 18.29 5.71
CA THR A 352 -9.60 17.99 5.91
C THR A 352 -9.20 18.21 7.37
N GLN A 353 -8.21 17.45 7.81
CA GLN A 353 -7.59 17.55 9.13
C GLN A 353 -6.07 17.71 8.95
N HIS A 354 -5.39 18.17 9.99
CA HIS A 354 -3.95 18.27 10.00
C HIS A 354 -3.34 17.26 10.96
N TYR A 355 -2.18 16.74 10.59
CA TYR A 355 -1.35 15.87 11.41
C TYR A 355 0.07 16.42 11.50
N ALA A 356 0.58 16.54 12.71
CA ALA A 356 1.99 16.69 12.98
C ALA A 356 2.43 15.69 14.06
N ASN A 357 3.70 15.28 14.01
CA ASN A 357 4.28 14.54 15.12
C ASN A 357 4.44 15.45 16.33
N ARG A 358 4.20 14.92 17.52
CA ARG A 358 4.57 15.59 18.75
C ARG A 358 6.06 15.93 18.70
N PRO A 359 6.51 17.17 19.10
CA PRO A 359 7.89 17.64 18.86
C PRO A 359 9.00 16.78 19.46
N ASP A 360 8.69 15.98 20.46
CA ASP A 360 9.62 15.05 21.11
C ASP A 360 9.61 13.62 20.52
N GLN A 361 8.85 13.42 19.41
CA GLN A 361 8.77 12.12 18.71
C GLN A 361 9.28 12.27 17.27
N ALA A 362 10.15 11.35 16.86
CA ALA A 362 10.76 11.40 15.53
C ALA A 362 9.78 11.15 14.36
N GLY A 363 8.67 10.46 14.63
CA GLY A 363 7.69 10.06 13.61
C GLY A 363 8.23 9.09 12.56
N GLY A 364 7.33 8.57 11.74
CA GLY A 364 7.65 7.78 10.54
C GLY A 364 8.01 8.67 9.34
N ALA A 365 8.49 8.04 8.26
CA ALA A 365 8.56 8.62 6.93
C ALA A 365 7.50 7.94 6.05
N THR A 366 7.28 8.44 4.85
CA THR A 366 6.37 7.86 3.85
C THR A 366 7.03 7.92 2.48
N LEU A 367 6.39 7.33 1.48
CA LEU A 367 6.94 7.25 0.11
C LEU A 367 7.07 8.61 -0.59
N GLY A 368 6.36 9.66 -0.13
CA GLY A 368 6.31 10.98 -0.78
C GLY A 368 7.66 11.67 -0.89
N ASN A 369 8.39 11.80 0.23
CA ASN A 369 9.71 12.42 0.24
C ASN A 369 10.74 11.60 -0.56
N ILE A 370 10.61 10.26 -0.57
CA ILE A 370 11.48 9.35 -1.32
C ILE A 370 11.23 9.51 -2.82
N ALA A 371 9.96 9.43 -3.26
CA ALA A 371 9.57 9.62 -4.66
C ALA A 371 9.97 11.01 -5.17
N ASN A 372 9.85 12.05 -4.33
CA ASN A 372 10.21 13.43 -4.67
C ASN A 372 11.72 13.59 -4.97
N THR A 373 12.59 12.78 -4.40
CA THR A 373 14.02 12.77 -4.75
C THR A 373 14.29 12.26 -6.18
N LYS A 374 13.36 11.52 -6.77
CA LYS A 374 13.44 10.98 -8.13
C LYS A 374 12.64 11.79 -9.14
N LEU A 375 11.57 12.42 -8.68
CA LEU A 375 10.68 13.25 -9.49
C LEU A 375 10.37 14.54 -8.71
N PRO A 376 11.05 15.66 -9.01
CA PRO A 376 10.91 16.92 -8.27
C PRO A 376 9.60 17.64 -8.65
N VAL A 377 8.50 17.26 -8.04
CA VAL A 377 7.15 17.82 -8.24
C VAL A 377 6.57 18.34 -6.94
N ASN A 378 5.62 19.27 -7.01
CA ASN A 378 4.86 19.67 -5.83
C ASN A 378 4.15 18.47 -5.26
N THR A 379 4.43 18.12 -4.00
CA THR A 379 3.94 16.90 -3.36
C THR A 379 3.29 17.22 -2.02
N VAL A 380 2.11 16.64 -1.78
CA VAL A 380 1.44 16.68 -0.49
C VAL A 380 1.26 15.26 0.05
N ASP A 381 1.64 15.03 1.29
CA ASP A 381 1.42 13.76 1.99
C ASP A 381 0.05 13.79 2.68
N ILE A 382 -0.81 12.87 2.30
CA ILE A 382 -2.18 12.76 2.79
C ILE A 382 -2.51 11.33 3.20
N GLY A 383 -3.54 11.16 4.01
CA GLY A 383 -3.99 9.83 4.42
C GLY A 383 -5.35 9.82 5.08
N MET A 384 -5.76 8.64 5.55
CA MET A 384 -6.91 8.46 6.41
C MET A 384 -6.45 8.24 7.84
N ALA A 385 -7.19 8.79 8.81
CA ALA A 385 -6.87 8.63 10.22
C ALA A 385 -7.09 7.18 10.68
N GLN A 386 -6.08 6.58 11.32
CA GLN A 386 -6.05 5.17 11.68
C GLN A 386 -5.56 4.95 13.10
N LEU A 387 -6.14 3.99 13.81
CA LEU A 387 -5.67 3.45 15.09
C LEU A 387 -4.96 2.13 14.87
N ALA A 388 -4.01 1.82 15.74
CA ALA A 388 -3.27 0.56 15.75
C ALA A 388 -2.56 0.26 14.41
N MET A 389 -2.02 1.30 13.74
CA MET A 389 -1.18 1.14 12.56
C MET A 389 -0.07 0.10 12.80
N HIS A 390 0.18 -0.76 11.83
CA HIS A 390 1.10 -1.90 11.90
C HIS A 390 0.67 -3.02 12.87
N SER A 391 -0.57 -2.98 13.36
CA SER A 391 -1.20 -4.15 13.98
C SER A 391 -1.61 -5.15 12.90
N CYS A 392 -1.70 -6.42 13.26
CA CYS A 392 -2.28 -7.42 12.36
C CYS A 392 -3.80 -7.21 12.11
N PHE A 393 -4.44 -6.28 12.83
CA PHE A 393 -5.84 -5.88 12.65
C PHE A 393 -6.02 -4.43 13.11
N GLU A 394 -6.23 -3.53 12.17
CA GLU A 394 -6.20 -2.08 12.32
C GLU A 394 -7.60 -1.48 12.31
N THR A 395 -7.76 -0.22 12.68
CA THR A 395 -9.08 0.43 12.77
C THR A 395 -9.05 1.84 12.22
N MET A 396 -10.07 2.20 11.42
CA MET A 396 -10.24 3.54 10.87
C MET A 396 -11.72 3.99 10.89
N GLY A 397 -11.95 5.26 10.55
CA GLY A 397 -13.27 5.82 10.38
C GLY A 397 -13.94 5.36 9.09
N SER A 398 -15.18 4.89 9.17
CA SER A 398 -15.89 4.37 7.97
C SER A 398 -16.22 5.48 6.95
N ARG A 399 -16.42 6.73 7.40
CA ARG A 399 -16.75 7.87 6.51
C ARG A 399 -15.53 8.42 5.77
N ASP A 400 -14.32 8.22 6.33
CA ASP A 400 -13.10 8.79 5.75
C ASP A 400 -12.76 8.19 4.39
N VAL A 401 -13.15 6.93 4.12
CA VAL A 401 -12.97 6.29 2.82
C VAL A 401 -13.67 7.07 1.70
N ALA A 402 -14.91 7.50 1.93
CA ALA A 402 -15.65 8.26 0.93
C ALA A 402 -15.09 9.69 0.77
N HIS A 403 -14.65 10.30 1.86
CA HIS A 403 -13.98 11.61 1.81
C HIS A 403 -12.67 11.53 1.01
N PHE A 404 -11.88 10.49 1.24
CA PHE A 404 -10.61 10.30 0.55
C PHE A 404 -10.79 10.07 -0.95
N VAL A 405 -11.72 9.20 -1.35
CA VAL A 405 -12.05 8.97 -2.77
C VAL A 405 -12.46 10.27 -3.44
N ARG A 406 -13.33 11.08 -2.81
CA ARG A 406 -13.76 12.38 -3.36
C ARG A 406 -12.61 13.37 -3.48
N ALA A 407 -11.71 13.44 -2.50
CA ALA A 407 -10.53 14.29 -2.55
C ALA A 407 -9.61 13.91 -3.71
N VAL A 408 -9.31 12.61 -3.85
CA VAL A 408 -8.47 12.09 -4.93
C VAL A 408 -9.10 12.33 -6.30
N THR A 409 -10.42 12.08 -6.44
CA THR A 409 -11.15 12.38 -7.69
C THR A 409 -11.01 13.87 -8.05
N ALA A 410 -11.29 14.77 -7.10
CA ALA A 410 -11.21 16.20 -7.32
C ALA A 410 -9.79 16.66 -7.68
N CYS A 411 -8.76 16.03 -7.13
CA CYS A 411 -7.36 16.33 -7.51
C CYS A 411 -7.05 15.90 -8.93
N TYR A 412 -7.51 14.73 -9.36
CA TYR A 412 -7.33 14.28 -10.75
C TYR A 412 -8.07 15.18 -11.76
N GLU A 413 -9.16 15.82 -11.33
CA GLU A 413 -9.96 16.73 -12.15
C GLU A 413 -9.46 18.18 -12.11
N ALA A 414 -8.54 18.52 -11.18
CA ALA A 414 -8.02 19.87 -11.02
C ALA A 414 -7.02 20.23 -12.13
N ALA A 415 -7.24 21.37 -12.77
CA ALA A 415 -6.24 21.98 -13.67
C ALA A 415 -5.30 22.87 -12.83
N LEU A 416 -4.13 22.33 -12.50
CA LEU A 416 -3.14 23.00 -11.65
C LEU A 416 -2.02 23.62 -12.50
N THR A 417 -1.63 24.86 -12.13
CA THR A 417 -0.43 25.50 -12.64
C THR A 417 0.32 26.14 -11.49
N PHE A 418 1.62 25.89 -11.42
CA PHE A 418 2.51 26.41 -10.40
C PHE A 418 3.51 27.40 -10.99
N THR A 419 3.69 28.53 -10.31
CA THR A 419 4.78 29.50 -10.53
C THR A 419 5.42 29.80 -9.18
N ASP A 420 6.55 30.52 -9.18
CA ASP A 420 7.24 30.89 -7.93
C ASP A 420 6.37 31.77 -6.99
N THR A 421 5.31 32.37 -7.49
CA THR A 421 4.49 33.32 -6.74
C THR A 421 3.00 33.00 -6.70
N GLN A 422 2.54 32.02 -7.50
CA GLN A 422 1.11 31.74 -7.62
C GLN A 422 0.85 30.25 -7.88
N VAL A 423 -0.27 29.77 -7.33
CA VAL A 423 -0.90 28.51 -7.70
C VAL A 423 -2.25 28.83 -8.33
N THR A 424 -2.46 28.39 -9.56
CA THR A 424 -3.75 28.56 -10.25
C THR A 424 -4.49 27.24 -10.23
N LEU A 425 -5.78 27.31 -9.91
CA LEU A 425 -6.73 26.20 -9.87
C LEU A 425 -7.86 26.51 -10.88
N GLY A 426 -7.85 25.81 -12.01
CA GLY A 426 -8.90 25.89 -13.03
C GLY A 426 -10.07 24.96 -12.76
#